data_383d00aa68c82ff197f6981ad1bc28d5
#
_entry.id   383d00aa68c82ff197f6981ad1bc28d5
#
_cell.length_a   1.000
_cell.length_b   1.000
_cell.length_c   1.000
_cell.angle_alpha   90.00
_cell.angle_beta   90.00
_cell.angle_gamma   90.00
#
_symmetry.space_group_name_H-M   'P 1'
#
loop_
_entity.id
_entity.type
_entity.pdbx_description
1 polymer ?
#
loop_
_entity_poly.entity_id
_entity_poly.type
_entity_poly.pdbx_seq_one_letter_code
_entity_poly.pdbx_strand_id
1 'polypeptide(L)'
;MDIRIYFVLVALCAALVKAQDPEIVDEIWPEVQQVGRTGRINCTVTNKQTSVVMWEHVDTGEQISRDADIEMQLNPMIGGLRKYEVQKRVSGDRETFMLIIRRLVETDAGTYKCTIRITAVAYDQWPTKLGKITVQVPPTIRPGETTAVLQIDQGQNSSLICAASGIPAPNITWTKSDGGFLPVGVAQYRSHILPMTNVTVADMGVYRCVADNNIKPPAEHLAQVLIFHAPATRVVQNSVGQAQNRRFDGKLECIVKGHPEPTVTFERLINQGRAPINDDDKYDINKQTTDNQNLKAGEQWYTLKVKNVQANDFTDYYCIATNVNGRHESTITLFETMECQGPNCPSLPSARAPLLRLSALAFIPTMLLLLRHIVLAR
;
A
#
# COMPACT_ATOMS: atom_id res chain seq x y z
N MET A 1 -72.42 42.73 47.72
CA MET A 1 -71.48 41.70 47.19
C MET A 1 -70.39 41.56 48.21
N ASP A 2 -70.43 40.43 48.94
CA ASP A 2 -69.70 40.24 50.21
C ASP A 2 -68.18 40.20 50.03
N ILE A 3 -67.49 41.09 50.74
CA ILE A 3 -66.03 41.17 50.80
C ILE A 3 -65.40 39.78 51.16
N ARG A 4 -66.13 38.95 51.89
CA ARG A 4 -65.72 37.58 52.24
C ARG A 4 -65.62 36.64 51.05
N ILE A 5 -66.42 36.79 50.00
CA ILE A 5 -66.43 35.98 48.79
C ILE A 5 -65.20 36.37 47.93
N TYR A 6 -64.78 37.65 47.89
CA TYR A 6 -63.66 38.14 47.16
C TYR A 6 -62.35 37.63 47.75
N PHE A 7 -62.20 37.57 49.05
CA PHE A 7 -61.01 37.02 49.73
C PHE A 7 -60.90 35.50 49.56
N VAL A 8 -62.03 34.77 49.52
CA VAL A 8 -61.99 33.32 49.27
C VAL A 8 -61.63 33.01 47.79
N LEU A 9 -62.14 33.80 46.83
CA LEU A 9 -61.81 33.67 45.42
C LEU A 9 -60.33 34.03 45.13
N VAL A 10 -59.83 35.09 45.77
CA VAL A 10 -58.40 35.49 45.64
C VAL A 10 -57.48 34.44 46.32
N ALA A 11 -57.85 33.85 47.44
CA ALA A 11 -57.10 32.78 48.10
C ALA A 11 -57.19 31.47 47.31
N LEU A 12 -58.30 31.14 46.63
CA LEU A 12 -58.38 29.98 45.75
C LEU A 12 -57.59 30.17 44.44
N CYS A 13 -57.52 31.39 43.85
CA CYS A 13 -56.69 31.68 42.71
C CYS A 13 -55.15 31.64 43.04
N ALA A 14 -54.78 32.06 44.26
CA ALA A 14 -53.41 32.00 44.72
C ALA A 14 -52.91 30.54 45.00
N ALA A 15 -53.84 29.60 45.25
CA ALA A 15 -53.51 28.20 45.58
C ALA A 15 -53.36 27.30 44.34
N LEU A 16 -53.51 27.80 43.12
CA LEU A 16 -53.46 27.00 41.90
C LEU A 16 -52.23 27.24 41.02
N VAL A 17 -51.31 28.10 41.42
CA VAL A 17 -49.93 28.12 40.75
C VAL A 17 -49.14 27.10 41.47
N LYS A 18 -49.35 25.82 41.15
CA LYS A 18 -48.40 24.75 41.46
C LYS A 18 -47.08 25.04 40.70
N ALA A 19 -46.05 25.37 41.46
CA ALA A 19 -44.73 25.52 40.84
C ALA A 19 -44.44 24.24 40.05
N GLN A 20 -44.27 24.37 38.75
CA GLN A 20 -43.91 23.23 37.93
C GLN A 20 -42.51 22.73 38.34
N ASP A 21 -42.38 21.41 38.44
CA ASP A 21 -41.08 20.78 38.77
C ASP A 21 -40.07 21.03 37.65
N PRO A 22 -38.77 21.13 37.97
CA PRO A 22 -37.74 21.23 36.98
C PRO A 22 -37.70 20.01 36.05
N GLU A 23 -37.60 20.24 34.74
CA GLU A 23 -37.63 19.17 33.73
C GLU A 23 -36.59 19.42 32.65
N ILE A 24 -35.99 18.31 32.10
CA ILE A 24 -35.15 18.33 30.88
C ILE A 24 -36.08 18.12 29.70
N VAL A 25 -36.32 19.16 28.91
CA VAL A 25 -37.36 19.15 27.88
C VAL A 25 -36.92 18.59 26.53
N ASP A 26 -35.65 18.76 26.14
CA ASP A 26 -35.17 18.33 24.87
C ASP A 26 -34.31 17.04 25.00
N GLU A 27 -34.30 16.20 23.94
CA GLU A 27 -33.35 15.10 23.84
C GLU A 27 -31.95 15.65 23.62
N ILE A 28 -30.93 14.97 24.19
CA ILE A 28 -29.54 15.29 23.99
C ILE A 28 -29.06 14.55 22.73
N TRP A 29 -28.96 15.27 21.61
CA TRP A 29 -28.54 14.70 20.35
C TRP A 29 -27.08 14.20 20.42
N PRO A 30 -26.80 13.03 19.85
CA PRO A 30 -25.45 12.51 19.81
C PRO A 30 -24.55 13.39 18.92
N GLU A 31 -23.33 13.61 19.38
CA GLU A 31 -22.31 14.39 18.68
C GLU A 31 -21.24 13.45 18.13
N VAL A 32 -20.87 13.62 16.85
CA VAL A 32 -19.80 12.86 16.19
C VAL A 32 -18.77 13.84 15.67
N GLN A 33 -17.56 13.77 16.18
CA GLN A 33 -16.47 14.67 15.79
C GLN A 33 -15.14 13.93 15.66
N GLN A 34 -14.22 14.50 14.87
CA GLN A 34 -12.87 13.96 14.76
C GLN A 34 -12.01 14.37 15.95
N VAL A 35 -11.02 13.55 16.26
CA VAL A 35 -9.97 13.87 17.23
C VAL A 35 -9.35 15.26 16.94
N GLY A 36 -9.10 16.04 17.98
CA GLY A 36 -8.59 17.42 17.88
C GLY A 36 -9.65 18.48 17.58
N ARG A 37 -10.89 18.10 17.23
CA ARG A 37 -12.02 19.04 17.04
C ARG A 37 -12.72 19.36 18.36
N THR A 38 -13.78 20.15 18.28
CA THR A 38 -14.60 20.55 19.44
C THR A 38 -15.95 19.88 19.37
N GLY A 39 -16.29 19.10 20.39
CA GLY A 39 -17.63 18.52 20.59
C GLY A 39 -18.53 19.45 21.37
N ARG A 40 -19.86 19.38 21.11
CA ARG A 40 -20.90 20.17 21.80
C ARG A 40 -22.14 19.34 21.96
N ILE A 41 -22.65 19.30 23.20
CA ILE A 41 -23.96 18.69 23.54
C ILE A 41 -24.76 19.62 24.38
N ASN A 42 -26.06 19.63 24.17
CA ASN A 42 -27.00 20.58 24.82
C ASN A 42 -27.88 19.87 25.81
N CYS A 43 -28.09 20.49 26.96
CA CYS A 43 -29.14 20.13 27.92
C CYS A 43 -30.06 21.32 28.16
N THR A 44 -31.30 21.22 27.72
CA THR A 44 -32.28 22.28 27.85
C THR A 44 -33.25 21.94 28.97
N VAL A 45 -33.37 22.83 29.92
CA VAL A 45 -34.22 22.66 31.13
C VAL A 45 -35.25 23.75 31.21
N THR A 46 -36.42 23.44 31.81
CA THR A 46 -37.46 24.40 32.20
C THR A 46 -37.70 24.36 33.70
N ASN A 47 -38.31 25.41 34.23
CA ASN A 47 -38.67 25.52 35.64
C ASN A 47 -37.52 25.26 36.61
N LYS A 48 -36.26 25.58 36.18
CA LYS A 48 -35.05 25.27 36.93
C LYS A 48 -35.03 25.83 38.36
N GLN A 49 -35.60 27.04 38.55
CA GLN A 49 -35.62 27.73 39.85
C GLN A 49 -34.23 27.74 40.53
N THR A 50 -34.13 27.21 41.76
CA THR A 50 -32.87 27.09 42.52
C THR A 50 -32.14 25.77 42.31
N SER A 51 -32.65 24.88 41.45
CA SER A 51 -32.02 23.60 41.15
C SER A 51 -30.74 23.78 40.37
N VAL A 52 -29.83 22.82 40.46
CA VAL A 52 -28.50 22.84 39.82
C VAL A 52 -28.45 21.84 38.69
N VAL A 53 -28.06 22.27 37.49
CA VAL A 53 -27.82 21.39 36.33
C VAL A 53 -26.39 20.88 36.39
N MET A 54 -26.20 19.58 36.26
CA MET A 54 -24.88 18.95 36.35
C MET A 54 -24.58 18.16 35.07
N TRP A 55 -23.37 18.27 34.58
CA TRP A 55 -22.81 17.37 33.57
C TRP A 55 -21.83 16.39 34.21
N GLU A 56 -21.96 15.13 33.86
CA GLU A 56 -21.10 14.03 34.31
C GLU A 56 -20.69 13.16 33.10
N HIS A 57 -19.43 12.69 33.04
CA HIS A 57 -18.99 11.69 32.13
C HIS A 57 -19.25 10.31 32.76
N VAL A 58 -20.22 9.56 32.21
CA VAL A 58 -20.72 8.32 32.83
C VAL A 58 -19.64 7.25 32.94
N ASP A 59 -18.85 7.09 31.87
CA ASP A 59 -17.86 6.00 31.78
C ASP A 59 -16.69 6.19 32.77
N THR A 60 -16.38 7.43 33.15
CA THR A 60 -15.34 7.74 34.15
C THR A 60 -15.93 8.04 35.54
N GLY A 61 -17.22 8.33 35.63
CA GLY A 61 -17.89 8.78 36.85
C GLY A 61 -17.51 10.19 37.28
N GLU A 62 -16.85 10.96 36.42
CA GLU A 62 -16.36 12.30 36.74
C GLU A 62 -17.43 13.35 36.53
N GLN A 63 -17.71 14.16 37.59
CA GLN A 63 -18.54 15.32 37.47
C GLN A 63 -17.77 16.46 36.79
N ILE A 64 -18.29 16.93 35.64
CA ILE A 64 -17.66 17.97 34.83
C ILE A 64 -18.04 19.36 35.26
N SER A 65 -19.36 19.59 35.54
CA SER A 65 -19.83 20.94 35.87
C SER A 65 -21.03 20.96 36.84
N ARG A 66 -21.18 22.12 37.46
CA ARG A 66 -22.40 22.53 38.20
C ARG A 66 -22.87 23.86 37.63
N ASP A 67 -24.05 23.85 37.00
CA ASP A 67 -24.48 24.95 36.13
C ASP A 67 -23.39 25.30 35.10
N ALA A 68 -22.89 26.52 35.10
CA ALA A 68 -21.81 26.96 34.22
C ALA A 68 -20.41 26.80 34.82
N ASP A 69 -20.30 26.43 36.09
CA ASP A 69 -19.03 26.30 36.80
C ASP A 69 -18.39 24.92 36.53
N ILE A 70 -17.15 24.91 36.11
CA ILE A 70 -16.39 23.69 35.81
C ILE A 70 -15.47 23.33 36.99
N GLU A 71 -15.39 22.04 37.34
CA GLU A 71 -14.45 21.53 38.31
C GLU A 71 -12.99 21.79 37.83
N MET A 72 -12.23 22.56 38.62
CA MET A 72 -10.88 23.02 38.22
C MET A 72 -9.89 21.88 37.97
N GLN A 73 -10.00 20.77 38.71
CA GLN A 73 -9.08 19.61 38.60
C GLN A 73 -9.23 18.88 37.26
N LEU A 74 -10.41 18.86 36.70
CA LEU A 74 -10.75 18.17 35.45
C LEU A 74 -10.62 19.07 34.20
N ASN A 75 -10.24 20.35 34.38
CA ASN A 75 -10.26 21.32 33.29
C ASN A 75 -8.89 21.86 32.93
N PRO A 76 -8.04 21.05 32.26
CA PRO A 76 -6.70 21.45 31.87
C PRO A 76 -6.73 22.58 30.84
N MET A 77 -5.66 23.39 30.84
CA MET A 77 -5.40 24.36 29.77
C MET A 77 -4.77 23.68 28.57
N ILE A 78 -5.39 23.80 27.41
CA ILE A 78 -4.88 23.24 26.15
C ILE A 78 -4.80 24.37 25.11
N GLY A 79 -3.58 24.79 24.78
CA GLY A 79 -3.35 25.88 23.82
C GLY A 79 -4.00 27.21 24.21
N GLY A 80 -3.97 27.56 25.52
CA GLY A 80 -4.49 28.81 26.04
C GLY A 80 -6.02 28.83 26.31
N LEU A 81 -6.73 27.74 26.04
CA LEU A 81 -8.16 27.58 26.31
C LEU A 81 -8.41 26.43 27.28
N ARG A 82 -9.45 26.55 28.10
CA ARG A 82 -9.91 25.44 28.94
C ARG A 82 -10.50 24.32 28.11
N LYS A 83 -10.25 23.08 28.49
CA LYS A 83 -10.77 21.90 27.78
C LYS A 83 -12.29 21.84 27.84
N TYR A 84 -12.86 22.02 29.02
CA TYR A 84 -14.30 22.01 29.26
C TYR A 84 -14.83 23.42 29.50
N GLU A 85 -16.00 23.71 28.94
CA GLU A 85 -16.75 24.94 29.18
C GLU A 85 -18.24 24.62 29.10
N VAL A 86 -19.02 25.23 29.96
CA VAL A 86 -20.50 25.21 29.81
C VAL A 86 -20.99 26.62 29.49
N GLN A 87 -21.62 26.76 28.34
CA GLN A 87 -22.27 27.99 27.93
C GLN A 87 -23.76 27.91 28.27
N LYS A 88 -24.21 28.84 29.11
CA LYS A 88 -25.62 29.00 29.47
C LYS A 88 -26.29 29.95 28.47
N ARG A 89 -27.48 29.56 27.94
CA ARG A 89 -28.36 30.40 27.14
C ARG A 89 -29.73 30.38 27.75
N VAL A 90 -30.38 31.52 27.80
CA VAL A 90 -31.74 31.66 28.33
C VAL A 90 -32.68 32.16 27.22
N SER A 91 -33.80 31.49 27.03
CA SER A 91 -34.82 31.84 26.05
C SER A 91 -36.22 31.60 26.64
N GLY A 92 -36.86 32.65 27.13
CA GLY A 92 -38.13 32.55 27.88
C GLY A 92 -37.94 31.78 29.18
N ASP A 93 -38.71 30.70 29.35
CA ASP A 93 -38.66 29.77 30.49
C ASP A 93 -37.61 28.66 30.32
N ARG A 94 -36.92 28.61 29.16
CA ARG A 94 -35.91 27.58 28.83
C ARG A 94 -34.51 28.08 29.12
N GLU A 95 -33.75 27.26 29.81
CA GLU A 95 -32.29 27.44 30.00
C GLU A 95 -31.52 26.28 29.35
N THR A 96 -30.64 26.57 28.39
CA THR A 96 -29.81 25.57 27.75
C THR A 96 -28.41 25.65 28.32
N PHE A 97 -27.93 24.52 28.83
CA PHE A 97 -26.58 24.32 29.31
C PHE A 97 -25.81 23.51 28.26
N MET A 98 -25.05 24.19 27.40
CA MET A 98 -24.26 23.56 26.35
C MET A 98 -22.87 23.21 26.88
N LEU A 99 -22.59 21.92 27.01
CA LEU A 99 -21.24 21.41 27.29
C LEU A 99 -20.40 21.48 26.04
N ILE A 100 -19.24 22.13 26.15
CA ILE A 100 -18.24 22.28 25.09
C ILE A 100 -16.97 21.57 25.55
N ILE A 101 -16.48 20.62 24.73
CA ILE A 101 -15.25 19.87 24.96
C ILE A 101 -14.29 20.16 23.80
N ARG A 102 -13.19 20.86 24.07
CA ARG A 102 -12.22 21.27 23.06
C ARG A 102 -11.12 20.25 22.87
N ARG A 103 -10.61 20.19 21.63
CA ARG A 103 -9.51 19.30 21.26
C ARG A 103 -9.77 17.87 21.75
N LEU A 104 -10.86 17.32 21.28
CA LEU A 104 -11.27 15.97 21.60
C LEU A 104 -10.14 14.98 21.43
N VAL A 105 -9.95 14.13 22.41
CA VAL A 105 -9.11 12.95 22.39
C VAL A 105 -9.96 11.69 22.46
N GLU A 106 -9.41 10.55 22.16
CA GLU A 106 -10.15 9.28 22.12
C GLU A 106 -10.86 8.98 23.43
N THR A 107 -10.25 9.32 24.57
CA THR A 107 -10.82 9.13 25.91
C THR A 107 -11.98 10.06 26.24
N ASP A 108 -12.25 11.08 25.43
CA ASP A 108 -13.44 11.92 25.58
C ASP A 108 -14.69 11.31 24.91
N ALA A 109 -14.52 10.22 24.16
CA ALA A 109 -15.66 9.48 23.64
C ALA A 109 -16.38 8.78 24.80
N GLY A 110 -17.70 8.83 24.80
CA GLY A 110 -18.46 8.19 25.84
C GLY A 110 -19.88 8.73 26.00
N THR A 111 -20.49 8.32 27.10
CA THR A 111 -21.82 8.77 27.50
C THR A 111 -21.70 9.90 28.50
N TYR A 112 -22.41 10.99 28.23
CA TYR A 112 -22.51 12.16 29.08
C TYR A 112 -23.91 12.26 29.66
N LYS A 113 -23.98 12.50 30.95
CA LYS A 113 -25.26 12.60 31.69
C LYS A 113 -25.51 14.03 32.10
N CYS A 114 -26.66 14.56 31.69
CA CYS A 114 -27.20 15.80 32.23
C CYS A 114 -28.22 15.47 33.31
N THR A 115 -28.06 16.05 34.50
CA THR A 115 -28.94 15.80 35.65
C THR A 115 -29.32 17.11 36.30
N ILE A 116 -30.62 17.24 36.69
CA ILE A 116 -31.08 18.37 37.50
C ILE A 116 -31.12 17.93 38.98
N ARG A 117 -30.17 18.45 39.75
CA ARG A 117 -30.16 18.25 41.20
C ARG A 117 -31.19 19.11 41.86
N ILE A 118 -32.20 18.47 42.47
CA ILE A 118 -33.27 19.13 43.20
C ILE A 118 -33.05 18.96 44.71
N THR A 119 -32.98 20.05 45.47
CA THR A 119 -32.80 20.01 46.92
C THR A 119 -33.99 19.31 47.58
N ALA A 120 -33.71 18.47 48.57
CA ALA A 120 -34.72 17.68 49.32
C ALA A 120 -35.44 16.58 48.52
N VAL A 121 -34.98 16.27 47.31
CA VAL A 121 -35.45 15.13 46.50
C VAL A 121 -34.33 14.05 46.46
N ALA A 122 -34.71 12.79 46.59
CA ALA A 122 -33.73 11.68 46.51
C ALA A 122 -33.07 11.63 45.13
N TYR A 123 -31.81 11.18 45.07
CA TYR A 123 -30.96 11.18 43.85
C TYR A 123 -31.59 10.38 42.70
N ASP A 124 -32.24 9.28 42.98
CA ASP A 124 -32.90 8.40 42.00
C ASP A 124 -34.11 9.03 41.32
N GLN A 125 -34.62 10.12 41.88
CA GLN A 125 -35.77 10.87 41.37
C GLN A 125 -35.36 12.14 40.60
N TRP A 126 -34.05 12.43 40.46
CA TRP A 126 -33.61 13.61 39.75
C TRP A 126 -33.80 13.43 38.23
N PRO A 127 -34.39 14.43 37.54
CA PRO A 127 -34.49 14.40 36.09
C PRO A 127 -33.10 14.22 35.44
N THR A 128 -32.99 13.21 34.57
CA THR A 128 -31.71 12.85 33.95
C THR A 128 -31.91 12.48 32.48
N LYS A 129 -31.03 12.97 31.60
CA LYS A 129 -30.94 12.55 30.21
C LYS A 129 -29.47 12.26 29.82
N LEU A 130 -29.33 11.33 28.88
CA LEU A 130 -28.01 10.89 28.38
C LEU A 130 -27.78 11.43 26.98
N GLY A 131 -26.56 11.92 26.74
CA GLY A 131 -26.05 12.25 25.43
C GLY A 131 -24.79 11.43 25.14
N LYS A 132 -24.43 11.25 23.87
CA LYS A 132 -23.25 10.49 23.46
C LYS A 132 -22.32 11.36 22.63
N ILE A 133 -21.04 11.33 22.96
CA ILE A 133 -19.96 11.88 22.09
C ILE A 133 -19.19 10.72 21.50
N THR A 134 -19.08 10.71 20.17
CA THR A 134 -18.26 9.76 19.43
C THR A 134 -17.07 10.50 18.84
N VAL A 135 -15.86 10.05 19.15
CA VAL A 135 -14.63 10.62 18.61
C VAL A 135 -14.12 9.73 17.49
N GLN A 136 -14.04 10.29 16.30
CA GLN A 136 -13.48 9.62 15.13
C GLN A 136 -11.98 9.83 15.09
N VAL A 137 -11.23 8.75 14.84
CA VAL A 137 -9.76 8.76 14.74
C VAL A 137 -9.36 8.27 13.34
N PRO A 138 -8.59 9.06 12.57
CA PRO A 138 -8.08 8.60 11.29
C PRO A 138 -7.18 7.37 11.46
N PRO A 139 -7.01 6.56 10.40
CA PRO A 139 -6.17 5.38 10.46
C PRO A 139 -4.71 5.71 10.77
N THR A 140 -4.06 4.82 11.50
CA THR A 140 -2.61 4.86 11.76
C THR A 140 -2.08 3.45 11.65
N ILE A 141 -1.00 3.26 10.85
CA ILE A 141 -0.31 1.97 10.75
C ILE A 141 0.47 1.72 12.05
N ARG A 142 0.48 0.46 12.50
CA ARG A 142 1.28 -0.02 13.64
C ARG A 142 2.55 -0.71 13.13
N PRO A 143 3.71 -0.01 13.07
CA PRO A 143 4.91 -0.52 12.39
C PRO A 143 5.44 -1.82 13.01
N GLY A 144 5.36 -2.00 14.33
CA GLY A 144 5.82 -3.20 15.02
C GLY A 144 5.03 -4.48 14.70
N GLU A 145 3.81 -4.34 14.16
CA GLU A 145 2.93 -5.44 13.79
C GLU A 145 2.74 -5.55 12.27
N THR A 146 3.40 -4.69 11.49
CA THR A 146 3.27 -4.60 10.04
C THR A 146 4.55 -5.07 9.37
N THR A 147 4.43 -5.93 8.36
CA THR A 147 5.58 -6.43 7.59
C THR A 147 6.18 -5.30 6.75
N ALA A 148 7.45 -4.97 7.00
CA ALA A 148 8.20 -4.01 6.19
C ALA A 148 8.98 -4.70 5.06
N VAL A 149 9.62 -5.85 5.36
CA VAL A 149 10.39 -6.66 4.40
C VAL A 149 10.07 -8.12 4.62
N LEU A 150 9.75 -8.83 3.54
CA LEU A 150 9.65 -10.28 3.50
C LEU A 150 10.78 -10.82 2.63
N GLN A 151 11.62 -11.69 3.20
CA GLN A 151 12.63 -12.47 2.51
C GLN A 151 12.23 -13.94 2.54
N ILE A 152 12.11 -14.58 1.39
CA ILE A 152 11.55 -15.93 1.28
C ILE A 152 12.14 -16.64 0.07
N ASP A 153 12.37 -17.96 0.18
CA ASP A 153 12.79 -18.78 -0.94
C ASP A 153 11.65 -19.04 -1.91
N GLN A 154 11.99 -19.12 -3.19
CA GLN A 154 11.05 -19.49 -4.25
C GLN A 154 10.34 -20.82 -3.92
N GLY A 155 9.05 -20.88 -4.12
CA GLY A 155 8.22 -22.06 -3.86
C GLY A 155 7.70 -22.17 -2.41
N GLN A 156 8.18 -21.34 -1.50
CA GLN A 156 7.71 -21.34 -0.10
C GLN A 156 6.41 -20.57 0.07
N ASN A 157 5.80 -20.71 1.25
CA ASN A 157 4.59 -20.02 1.65
C ASN A 157 4.88 -19.08 2.81
N SER A 158 4.27 -17.90 2.80
CA SER A 158 4.32 -16.89 3.86
C SER A 158 3.11 -15.97 3.79
N SER A 159 3.16 -14.83 4.47
CA SER A 159 2.14 -13.78 4.36
C SER A 159 2.73 -12.40 4.65
N LEU A 160 2.11 -11.36 4.11
CA LEU A 160 2.33 -9.98 4.52
C LEU A 160 1.22 -9.58 5.49
N ILE A 161 1.60 -8.91 6.57
CA ILE A 161 0.68 -8.42 7.60
C ILE A 161 0.67 -6.89 7.56
N CYS A 162 -0.52 -6.30 7.63
CA CYS A 162 -0.71 -4.87 7.76
C CYS A 162 -1.65 -4.61 8.94
N ALA A 163 -1.12 -4.09 10.01
CA ALA A 163 -1.87 -3.76 11.21
C ALA A 163 -2.09 -2.25 11.29
N ALA A 164 -3.33 -1.85 11.51
CA ALA A 164 -3.70 -0.46 11.67
C ALA A 164 -4.70 -0.27 12.80
N SER A 165 -4.71 0.93 13.39
CA SER A 165 -5.70 1.39 14.35
C SER A 165 -6.45 2.58 13.81
N GLY A 166 -7.63 2.88 14.38
CA GLY A 166 -8.48 4.00 14.00
C GLY A 166 -9.92 3.78 14.51
N ILE A 167 -10.71 4.84 14.55
CA ILE A 167 -12.12 4.76 14.97
C ILE A 167 -12.98 5.46 13.92
N PRO A 168 -13.85 4.72 13.22
CA PRO A 168 -14.05 3.25 13.24
C PRO A 168 -12.79 2.46 12.84
N ALA A 169 -12.79 1.15 13.11
CA ALA A 169 -11.70 0.25 12.68
C ALA A 169 -11.50 0.34 11.15
N PRO A 170 -10.27 0.53 10.66
CA PRO A 170 -10.01 0.69 9.24
C PRO A 170 -10.11 -0.62 8.45
N ASN A 171 -10.54 -0.50 7.20
CA ASN A 171 -10.43 -1.56 6.20
C ASN A 171 -9.03 -1.52 5.58
N ILE A 172 -8.42 -2.70 5.46
CA ILE A 172 -7.09 -2.85 4.85
C ILE A 172 -7.24 -3.34 3.43
N THR A 173 -6.54 -2.67 2.50
CA THR A 173 -6.48 -3.05 1.09
C THR A 173 -5.05 -3.14 0.62
N TRP A 174 -4.68 -4.26 0.00
CA TRP A 174 -3.39 -4.51 -0.60
C TRP A 174 -3.43 -4.31 -2.11
N THR A 175 -2.35 -3.75 -2.64
CA THR A 175 -2.06 -3.62 -4.08
C THR A 175 -0.58 -3.83 -4.32
N LYS A 176 -0.18 -4.21 -5.54
CA LYS A 176 1.22 -4.22 -5.95
C LYS A 176 1.58 -2.86 -6.55
N SER A 177 2.72 -2.28 -6.18
CA SER A 177 3.08 -0.90 -6.54
C SER A 177 3.36 -0.72 -8.04
N ASP A 178 3.70 -1.80 -8.74
CA ASP A 178 3.89 -1.81 -10.19
C ASP A 178 2.58 -1.97 -11.00
N GLY A 179 1.43 -2.06 -10.31
CA GLY A 179 0.12 -2.29 -10.92
C GLY A 179 -0.15 -3.75 -11.31
N GLY A 180 0.77 -4.67 -11.02
CA GLY A 180 0.62 -6.09 -11.28
C GLY A 180 -0.41 -6.77 -10.38
N PHE A 181 -0.67 -8.05 -10.68
CA PHE A 181 -1.53 -8.89 -9.84
C PHE A 181 -0.80 -9.29 -8.55
N LEU A 182 -1.58 -9.42 -7.50
CA LEU A 182 -1.14 -10.01 -6.24
C LEU A 182 -1.02 -11.54 -6.39
N PRO A 183 -0.25 -12.24 -5.54
CA PRO A 183 -0.08 -13.70 -5.61
C PRO A 183 -1.39 -14.49 -5.55
N VAL A 184 -2.43 -13.90 -5.02
CA VAL A 184 -3.79 -14.45 -4.98
C VAL A 184 -4.59 -14.26 -6.29
N GLY A 185 -3.97 -13.74 -7.35
CA GLY A 185 -4.54 -13.61 -8.70
C GLY A 185 -5.49 -12.42 -8.90
N VAL A 186 -5.50 -11.44 -8.00
CA VAL A 186 -6.32 -10.22 -8.10
C VAL A 186 -5.46 -8.97 -8.04
N ALA A 187 -5.95 -7.85 -8.60
CA ALA A 187 -5.25 -6.56 -8.54
C ALA A 187 -5.34 -5.89 -7.15
N GLN A 188 -6.39 -6.20 -6.38
CA GLN A 188 -6.60 -5.67 -5.03
C GLN A 188 -7.13 -6.78 -4.12
N TYR A 189 -6.65 -6.81 -2.87
CA TYR A 189 -7.09 -7.77 -1.88
C TYR A 189 -7.42 -7.08 -0.55
N ARG A 190 -8.60 -7.37 -0.01
CA ARG A 190 -9.08 -6.76 1.25
C ARG A 190 -8.92 -7.73 2.40
N SER A 191 -7.89 -7.55 3.19
CA SER A 191 -7.60 -8.28 4.42
C SER A 191 -6.42 -7.62 5.12
N HIS A 192 -6.29 -7.79 6.44
CA HIS A 192 -5.09 -7.41 7.17
C HIS A 192 -3.91 -8.37 6.90
N ILE A 193 -4.17 -9.57 6.37
CA ILE A 193 -3.16 -10.56 5.98
C ILE A 193 -3.31 -10.81 4.47
N LEU A 194 -2.22 -10.63 3.71
CA LEU A 194 -2.11 -11.05 2.31
C LEU A 194 -1.33 -12.37 2.27
N PRO A 195 -1.96 -13.49 1.89
CA PRO A 195 -1.26 -14.76 1.76
C PRO A 195 -0.31 -14.75 0.55
N MET A 196 0.88 -15.30 0.75
CA MET A 196 1.94 -15.49 -0.23
C MET A 196 2.16 -17.00 -0.37
N THR A 197 1.56 -17.64 -1.35
CA THR A 197 1.61 -19.11 -1.51
C THR A 197 2.39 -19.50 -2.76
N ASN A 198 3.30 -20.48 -2.61
CA ASN A 198 4.14 -20.99 -3.69
C ASN A 198 4.79 -19.84 -4.49
N VAL A 199 5.46 -18.94 -3.77
CA VAL A 199 5.96 -17.68 -4.34
C VAL A 199 6.93 -17.92 -5.49
N THR A 200 6.82 -17.07 -6.50
CA THR A 200 7.65 -17.08 -7.70
C THR A 200 8.43 -15.77 -7.84
N VAL A 201 9.43 -15.75 -8.72
CA VAL A 201 10.19 -14.52 -9.01
C VAL A 201 9.29 -13.37 -9.49
N ALA A 202 8.13 -13.67 -10.09
CA ALA A 202 7.15 -12.66 -10.51
C ALA A 202 6.47 -11.95 -9.32
N ASP A 203 6.47 -12.58 -8.15
CA ASP A 203 5.90 -12.02 -6.93
C ASP A 203 6.86 -11.08 -6.19
N MET A 204 8.13 -11.01 -6.61
CA MET A 204 9.09 -10.03 -6.10
C MET A 204 8.61 -8.61 -6.39
N GLY A 205 8.83 -7.68 -5.43
CA GLY A 205 8.50 -6.28 -5.63
C GLY A 205 8.00 -5.58 -4.38
N VAL A 206 7.40 -4.41 -4.57
CA VAL A 206 6.86 -3.59 -3.49
C VAL A 206 5.34 -3.70 -3.46
N TYR A 207 4.82 -4.02 -2.29
CA TYR A 207 3.40 -4.12 -2.00
C TYR A 207 2.97 -2.93 -1.17
N ARG A 208 1.83 -2.35 -1.51
CA ARG A 208 1.25 -1.22 -0.79
C ARG A 208 0.02 -1.66 -0.02
N CYS A 209 0.05 -1.44 1.28
CA CYS A 209 -1.08 -1.57 2.18
C CYS A 209 -1.70 -0.20 2.42
N VAL A 210 -3.00 -0.08 2.27
CA VAL A 210 -3.78 1.13 2.58
C VAL A 210 -4.82 0.79 3.64
N ALA A 211 -4.78 1.52 4.75
CA ALA A 211 -5.80 1.49 5.80
C ALA A 211 -6.73 2.69 5.66
N ASP A 212 -8.02 2.46 5.48
CA ASP A 212 -9.04 3.52 5.32
C ASP A 212 -10.28 3.20 6.14
N ASN A 213 -10.73 4.17 6.93
CA ASN A 213 -11.98 4.14 7.68
C ASN A 213 -12.92 5.31 7.31
N ASN A 214 -12.74 5.91 6.14
CA ASN A 214 -13.41 7.10 5.63
C ASN A 214 -13.08 8.40 6.39
N ILE A 215 -12.19 8.35 7.38
CA ILE A 215 -11.68 9.53 8.08
C ILE A 215 -10.31 9.88 7.48
N LYS A 216 -10.19 11.04 6.90
CA LYS A 216 -8.97 11.46 6.21
C LYS A 216 -7.88 11.99 7.16
N PRO A 217 -6.59 11.78 6.82
CA PRO A 217 -6.09 11.02 5.66
C PRO A 217 -6.11 9.50 5.93
N PRO A 218 -6.19 8.64 4.88
CA PRO A 218 -5.89 7.21 5.02
C PRO A 218 -4.41 7.01 5.38
N ALA A 219 -4.08 5.88 5.99
CA ALA A 219 -2.70 5.52 6.28
C ALA A 219 -2.18 4.49 5.29
N GLU A 220 -0.92 4.63 4.87
CA GLU A 220 -0.29 3.75 3.89
C GLU A 220 1.02 3.17 4.43
N HIS A 221 1.35 1.95 3.98
CA HIS A 221 2.63 1.29 4.27
C HIS A 221 3.09 0.51 3.05
N LEU A 222 4.42 0.51 2.83
CA LEU A 222 5.06 -0.24 1.76
C LEU A 222 5.81 -1.43 2.35
N ALA A 223 5.52 -2.62 1.84
CA ALA A 223 6.21 -3.86 2.18
C ALA A 223 7.05 -4.32 0.99
N GLN A 224 8.35 -4.58 1.20
CA GLN A 224 9.23 -5.12 0.17
C GLN A 224 9.27 -6.63 0.25
N VAL A 225 9.05 -7.30 -0.89
CA VAL A 225 9.17 -8.75 -1.03
C VAL A 225 10.41 -9.09 -1.85
N LEU A 226 11.33 -9.83 -1.26
CA LEU A 226 12.56 -10.34 -1.87
C LEU A 226 12.47 -11.87 -1.93
N ILE A 227 12.58 -12.43 -3.14
CA ILE A 227 12.46 -13.87 -3.34
C ILE A 227 13.82 -14.43 -3.72
N PHE A 228 14.34 -15.28 -2.85
CA PHE A 228 15.59 -15.97 -3.07
C PHE A 228 15.40 -17.08 -4.09
N HIS A 229 16.25 -17.10 -5.13
CA HIS A 229 16.19 -18.11 -6.19
C HIS A 229 17.57 -18.37 -6.80
N ALA A 230 17.74 -19.56 -7.35
CA ALA A 230 18.95 -19.93 -8.07
C ALA A 230 19.18 -18.97 -9.26
N PRO A 231 20.46 -18.79 -9.68
CA PRO A 231 20.76 -18.00 -10.84
C PRO A 231 20.16 -18.59 -12.12
N ALA A 232 19.89 -17.73 -13.09
CA ALA A 232 19.62 -18.09 -14.46
C ALA A 232 20.57 -17.29 -15.36
N THR A 233 21.23 -17.96 -16.30
CA THR A 233 22.09 -17.33 -17.30
C THR A 233 21.49 -17.48 -18.68
N ARG A 234 21.64 -16.47 -19.52
CA ARG A 234 21.36 -16.53 -20.95
C ARG A 234 22.44 -15.79 -21.72
N VAL A 235 22.80 -16.28 -22.86
CA VAL A 235 23.76 -15.62 -23.75
C VAL A 235 23.06 -14.68 -24.72
N VAL A 236 23.72 -13.60 -25.10
CA VAL A 236 23.22 -12.68 -26.13
C VAL A 236 23.27 -13.33 -27.49
N GLN A 237 24.36 -14.03 -27.75
CA GLN A 237 24.61 -14.85 -28.96
C GLN A 237 25.21 -16.18 -28.57
N ASN A 238 24.66 -17.28 -29.10
CA ASN A 238 25.16 -18.63 -28.82
C ASN A 238 26.55 -18.90 -29.46
N SER A 239 26.86 -18.17 -30.54
CA SER A 239 28.12 -18.26 -31.24
C SER A 239 28.58 -16.90 -31.75
N VAL A 240 29.89 -16.67 -31.66
CA VAL A 240 30.55 -15.43 -32.11
C VAL A 240 31.64 -15.80 -33.08
N GLY A 241 31.60 -15.25 -34.27
CA GLY A 241 32.62 -15.44 -35.29
C GLY A 241 33.71 -14.38 -35.23
N GLN A 242 34.97 -14.77 -35.32
CA GLN A 242 36.10 -13.82 -35.39
C GLN A 242 37.22 -14.36 -36.29
N ALA A 243 37.94 -13.46 -36.95
CA ALA A 243 39.12 -13.82 -37.74
C ALA A 243 40.36 -13.87 -36.84
N GLN A 244 41.21 -14.92 -37.03
CA GLN A 244 42.46 -15.04 -36.30
C GLN A 244 43.57 -14.11 -36.86
N ASN A 245 44.62 -13.90 -36.06
CA ASN A 245 45.90 -13.26 -36.46
C ASN A 245 45.78 -11.82 -36.96
N ARG A 246 44.64 -11.11 -36.69
CA ARG A 246 44.45 -9.74 -37.13
C ARG A 246 44.36 -8.74 -35.98
N ARG A 247 44.71 -9.16 -34.78
CA ARG A 247 44.59 -8.39 -33.53
C ARG A 247 43.15 -7.96 -33.21
N PHE A 248 42.16 -8.69 -33.73
CA PHE A 248 40.76 -8.47 -33.37
C PHE A 248 40.44 -9.11 -32.02
N ASP A 249 39.54 -8.52 -31.32
CA ASP A 249 39.06 -9.01 -30.04
C ASP A 249 37.70 -9.68 -30.24
N GLY A 250 37.47 -10.81 -29.57
CA GLY A 250 36.18 -11.48 -29.49
C GLY A 250 35.38 -10.92 -28.29
N LYS A 251 34.10 -10.61 -28.46
CA LYS A 251 33.24 -10.16 -27.41
C LYS A 251 32.13 -11.19 -27.15
N LEU A 252 32.17 -11.81 -25.98
CA LEU A 252 31.23 -12.83 -25.55
C LEU A 252 30.33 -12.23 -24.45
N GLU A 253 29.00 -12.36 -24.58
CA GLU A 253 28.05 -11.61 -23.73
C GLU A 253 27.06 -12.55 -23.06
N CYS A 254 26.93 -12.37 -21.76
CA CYS A 254 26.09 -13.18 -20.89
C CYS A 254 25.22 -12.29 -20.01
N ILE A 255 23.95 -12.61 -19.93
CA ILE A 255 22.99 -11.94 -19.05
C ILE A 255 22.63 -12.89 -17.93
N VAL A 256 22.76 -12.41 -16.71
CA VAL A 256 22.59 -13.19 -15.48
C VAL A 256 21.49 -12.57 -14.63
N LYS A 257 20.63 -13.41 -14.06
CA LYS A 257 19.60 -13.02 -13.10
C LYS A 257 19.66 -13.98 -11.91
N GLY A 258 19.61 -13.48 -10.68
CA GLY A 258 19.57 -14.30 -9.46
C GLY A 258 19.43 -13.41 -8.23
N HIS A 259 18.84 -13.97 -7.18
CA HIS A 259 18.80 -13.31 -5.89
C HIS A 259 18.99 -14.34 -4.76
N PRO A 260 19.94 -14.12 -3.83
CA PRO A 260 20.91 -13.01 -3.80
C PRO A 260 21.74 -12.89 -5.07
N GLU A 261 22.37 -11.71 -5.26
CA GLU A 261 23.21 -11.43 -6.43
C GLU A 261 24.26 -12.54 -6.64
N PRO A 262 24.28 -13.21 -7.82
CA PRO A 262 25.20 -14.31 -8.06
C PRO A 262 26.60 -13.80 -8.37
N THR A 263 27.60 -14.59 -7.97
CA THR A 263 28.97 -14.46 -8.46
C THR A 263 29.03 -15.03 -9.86
N VAL A 264 29.64 -14.28 -10.80
CA VAL A 264 29.77 -14.69 -12.20
C VAL A 264 31.25 -14.97 -12.49
N THR A 265 31.52 -16.14 -13.08
CA THR A 265 32.85 -16.59 -13.54
C THR A 265 32.76 -17.08 -14.98
N PHE A 266 33.88 -17.06 -15.67
CA PHE A 266 34.01 -17.63 -17.00
C PHE A 266 35.01 -18.78 -17.01
N GLU A 267 34.71 -19.80 -17.80
CA GLU A 267 35.62 -20.91 -18.10
C GLU A 267 35.72 -21.11 -19.61
N ARG A 268 36.79 -21.73 -20.07
CA ARG A 268 36.93 -22.13 -21.47
C ARG A 268 37.23 -23.62 -21.56
N LEU A 269 36.84 -24.24 -22.66
CA LEU A 269 37.20 -25.63 -22.94
C LEU A 269 38.65 -25.68 -23.43
N ILE A 270 39.46 -26.55 -22.82
CA ILE A 270 40.85 -26.83 -23.23
C ILE A 270 41.03 -28.36 -23.33
N ASN A 271 41.33 -28.87 -24.50
CA ASN A 271 41.41 -30.30 -24.76
C ASN A 271 40.14 -31.05 -24.31
N GLN A 272 40.15 -31.76 -23.19
CA GLN A 272 38.97 -32.47 -22.65
C GLN A 272 38.54 -31.94 -21.29
N GLY A 273 39.06 -30.79 -20.87
CA GLY A 273 38.77 -30.18 -19.59
C GLY A 273 38.34 -28.73 -19.70
N ARG A 274 37.94 -28.13 -18.57
CA ARG A 274 37.61 -26.71 -18.47
C ARG A 274 38.68 -25.99 -17.65
N ALA A 275 39.10 -24.82 -18.10
CA ALA A 275 40.02 -23.95 -17.38
C ALA A 275 39.32 -22.65 -17.01
N PRO A 276 39.45 -22.13 -15.77
CA PRO A 276 38.91 -20.85 -15.34
C PRO A 276 39.60 -19.72 -16.11
N ILE A 277 38.84 -18.67 -16.38
CA ILE A 277 39.34 -17.45 -17.00
C ILE A 277 39.37 -16.37 -15.91
N ASN A 278 40.56 -15.76 -15.79
CA ASN A 278 40.74 -14.59 -14.92
C ASN A 278 40.92 -13.35 -15.79
N ASP A 279 40.65 -12.20 -15.22
CA ASP A 279 40.93 -10.90 -15.82
C ASP A 279 42.45 -10.71 -15.89
N ASP A 280 43.02 -10.62 -17.12
CA ASP A 280 44.43 -10.54 -17.39
C ASP A 280 44.74 -9.84 -18.73
N ASP A 281 45.96 -9.95 -19.21
CA ASP A 281 46.36 -9.36 -20.50
C ASP A 281 45.61 -9.97 -21.70
N LYS A 282 45.13 -11.20 -21.58
CA LYS A 282 44.42 -11.95 -22.63
C LYS A 282 42.92 -11.77 -22.54
N TYR A 283 42.38 -11.68 -21.33
CA TYR A 283 40.98 -11.64 -21.06
C TYR A 283 40.61 -10.38 -20.27
N ASP A 284 39.41 -9.84 -20.53
CA ASP A 284 38.86 -8.69 -19.83
C ASP A 284 37.41 -9.00 -19.52
N ILE A 285 37.08 -9.05 -18.20
CA ILE A 285 35.75 -9.40 -17.70
C ILE A 285 35.11 -8.15 -17.14
N ASN A 286 34.05 -7.68 -17.79
CA ASN A 286 33.36 -6.47 -17.40
C ASN A 286 31.90 -6.72 -17.08
N LYS A 287 31.44 -6.20 -15.93
CA LYS A 287 30.00 -6.00 -15.62
C LYS A 287 29.57 -4.68 -16.22
N GLN A 288 28.59 -4.71 -17.10
CA GLN A 288 28.02 -3.50 -17.70
C GLN A 288 27.18 -2.77 -16.65
N THR A 289 27.54 -1.52 -16.39
CA THR A 289 26.86 -0.67 -15.37
C THR A 289 25.85 0.30 -15.98
N THR A 290 25.70 0.32 -17.30
CA THR A 290 24.82 1.26 -18.00
C THR A 290 23.38 0.75 -18.08
N ASP A 291 22.42 1.67 -17.94
CA ASP A 291 20.98 1.47 -18.18
C ASP A 291 20.72 1.00 -19.61
N ASN A 292 20.90 -0.27 -19.85
CA ASN A 292 20.61 -0.86 -21.14
C ASN A 292 19.10 -1.14 -21.18
N GLN A 293 18.39 -0.45 -22.05
CA GLN A 293 16.91 -0.57 -22.23
C GLN A 293 16.45 -2.01 -22.55
N ASN A 294 17.37 -2.93 -22.79
CA ASN A 294 17.11 -4.34 -23.11
C ASN A 294 17.20 -5.30 -21.91
N LEU A 295 17.55 -4.79 -20.72
CA LEU A 295 17.63 -5.59 -19.49
C LEU A 295 16.27 -5.55 -18.76
N LYS A 296 15.82 -6.73 -18.34
CA LYS A 296 14.69 -6.85 -17.43
C LYS A 296 15.13 -6.54 -15.99
N ALA A 297 14.20 -6.17 -15.15
CA ALA A 297 14.48 -5.90 -13.74
C ALA A 297 15.23 -7.07 -13.08
N GLY A 298 16.36 -6.76 -12.43
CA GLY A 298 17.22 -7.74 -11.76
C GLY A 298 18.15 -8.53 -12.68
N GLU A 299 18.20 -8.25 -13.98
CA GLU A 299 19.20 -8.80 -14.90
C GLU A 299 20.47 -7.96 -14.88
N GLN A 300 21.61 -8.64 -15.00
CA GLN A 300 22.94 -8.05 -15.08
C GLN A 300 23.64 -8.55 -16.32
N TRP A 301 24.36 -7.67 -17.01
CA TRP A 301 25.06 -7.99 -18.25
C TRP A 301 26.54 -8.06 -18.01
N TYR A 302 27.10 -9.21 -18.32
CA TYR A 302 28.56 -9.48 -18.27
C TYR A 302 29.13 -9.66 -19.67
N THR A 303 30.31 -9.12 -19.88
CA THR A 303 31.05 -9.24 -21.11
C THR A 303 32.43 -9.88 -20.83
N LEU A 304 32.74 -10.95 -21.51
CA LEU A 304 34.09 -11.48 -21.61
C LEU A 304 34.68 -11.04 -22.94
N LYS A 305 35.75 -10.26 -22.90
CA LYS A 305 36.51 -9.84 -24.07
C LYS A 305 37.76 -10.71 -24.20
N VAL A 306 37.87 -11.44 -25.29
CA VAL A 306 39.03 -12.23 -25.65
C VAL A 306 39.92 -11.38 -26.55
N LYS A 307 41.03 -10.86 -26.03
CA LYS A 307 41.91 -9.94 -26.74
C LYS A 307 42.80 -10.69 -27.72
N ASN A 308 43.04 -10.09 -28.90
CA ASN A 308 43.94 -10.61 -29.93
C ASN A 308 43.71 -12.09 -30.22
N VAL A 309 42.55 -12.43 -30.77
CA VAL A 309 42.06 -13.80 -30.99
C VAL A 309 43.06 -14.59 -31.87
N GLN A 310 43.43 -15.77 -31.38
CA GLN A 310 44.33 -16.72 -32.03
C GLN A 310 43.67 -18.07 -32.28
N ALA A 311 44.26 -18.97 -33.05
CA ALA A 311 43.69 -20.29 -33.37
C ALA A 311 43.25 -21.08 -32.12
N ASN A 312 44.01 -21.02 -31.03
CA ASN A 312 43.71 -21.74 -29.79
C ASN A 312 42.57 -21.12 -28.98
N ASP A 313 42.05 -19.95 -29.39
CA ASP A 313 40.91 -19.28 -28.70
C ASP A 313 39.55 -19.72 -29.26
N PHE A 314 39.54 -20.40 -30.42
CA PHE A 314 38.28 -20.92 -31.01
C PHE A 314 37.89 -22.19 -30.29
N THR A 315 36.98 -21.99 -29.34
CA THR A 315 36.48 -23.05 -28.45
C THR A 315 35.18 -22.60 -27.78
N ASP A 316 34.61 -23.45 -26.93
CA ASP A 316 33.47 -23.13 -26.10
C ASP A 316 33.89 -22.40 -24.82
N TYR A 317 33.16 -21.34 -24.53
CA TYR A 317 33.29 -20.54 -23.33
C TYR A 317 31.99 -20.69 -22.50
N TYR A 318 32.16 -20.78 -21.20
CA TYR A 318 31.05 -20.99 -20.25
C TYR A 318 30.90 -19.77 -19.35
N CYS A 319 29.73 -19.17 -19.38
CA CYS A 319 29.34 -18.16 -18.42
C CYS A 319 28.61 -18.87 -17.25
N ILE A 320 29.17 -18.77 -16.06
CA ILE A 320 28.79 -19.53 -14.90
C ILE A 320 28.33 -18.53 -13.82
N ALA A 321 27.11 -18.68 -13.32
CA ALA A 321 26.59 -17.88 -12.23
C ALA A 321 26.30 -18.78 -11.03
N THR A 322 26.70 -18.37 -9.83
CA THR A 322 26.53 -19.14 -8.58
C THR A 322 26.08 -18.22 -7.45
N ASN A 323 25.06 -18.63 -6.71
CA ASN A 323 24.68 -18.05 -5.43
C ASN A 323 24.37 -19.17 -4.43
N VAL A 324 23.87 -18.81 -3.24
CA VAL A 324 23.54 -19.79 -2.17
C VAL A 324 22.41 -20.75 -2.56
N ASN A 325 21.57 -20.38 -3.53
CA ASN A 325 20.42 -21.18 -3.99
C ASN A 325 20.76 -22.08 -5.20
N GLY A 326 21.97 -21.97 -5.77
CA GLY A 326 22.39 -22.86 -6.84
C GLY A 326 23.40 -22.29 -7.82
N ARG A 327 23.61 -23.03 -8.91
CA ARG A 327 24.52 -22.71 -10.02
C ARG A 327 23.82 -22.91 -11.35
N HIS A 328 24.04 -22.00 -12.28
CA HIS A 328 23.60 -22.14 -13.66
C HIS A 328 24.71 -21.72 -14.63
N GLU A 329 24.76 -22.32 -15.81
CA GLU A 329 25.75 -21.99 -16.82
C GLU A 329 25.13 -21.91 -18.21
N SER A 330 25.74 -21.10 -19.09
CA SER A 330 25.41 -21.00 -20.51
C SER A 330 26.67 -21.01 -21.34
N THR A 331 26.61 -21.64 -22.50
CA THR A 331 27.76 -21.83 -23.41
C THR A 331 27.72 -20.80 -24.54
N ILE A 332 28.88 -20.27 -24.89
CA ILE A 332 29.12 -19.40 -26.06
C ILE A 332 30.25 -19.98 -26.84
N THR A 333 30.03 -20.31 -28.12
CA THR A 333 31.10 -20.83 -29.01
C THR A 333 31.77 -19.68 -29.75
N LEU A 334 33.07 -19.51 -29.54
CA LEU A 334 33.89 -18.62 -30.38
C LEU A 334 34.45 -19.45 -31.53
N PHE A 335 34.13 -19.08 -32.77
CA PHE A 335 34.55 -19.83 -33.96
C PHE A 335 35.32 -18.96 -34.96
N GLU A 336 36.16 -19.57 -35.78
CA GLU A 336 36.91 -18.88 -36.82
C GLU A 336 36.01 -18.55 -38.02
N THR A 337 36.02 -17.28 -38.43
CA THR A 337 35.38 -16.84 -39.67
C THR A 337 36.35 -16.82 -40.82
N MET A 338 35.96 -17.37 -41.96
CA MET A 338 36.77 -17.30 -43.21
C MET A 338 36.64 -15.95 -43.95
N GLU A 339 35.93 -14.98 -43.38
CA GLU A 339 35.84 -13.65 -43.97
C GLU A 339 37.12 -12.89 -43.85
N CYS A 340 37.94 -13.05 -44.85
CA CYS A 340 39.12 -12.26 -45.08
C CYS A 340 38.70 -10.89 -45.64
N GLN A 341 38.82 -9.81 -44.84
CA GLN A 341 38.63 -8.45 -45.33
C GLN A 341 39.98 -7.77 -45.55
N GLY A 342 40.31 -7.44 -46.78
CA GLY A 342 41.49 -6.66 -47.12
C GLY A 342 42.10 -7.05 -48.47
N PRO A 343 43.06 -6.29 -48.96
CA PRO A 343 43.61 -6.46 -50.32
C PRO A 343 44.36 -7.78 -50.56
N ASN A 344 44.74 -8.52 -49.51
CA ASN A 344 45.39 -9.80 -49.58
C ASN A 344 44.51 -11.02 -49.25
N CYS A 345 43.19 -10.79 -49.20
CA CYS A 345 42.26 -11.88 -48.98
C CYS A 345 41.97 -12.62 -50.28
N PRO A 346 42.03 -13.97 -50.31
CA PRO A 346 41.60 -14.70 -51.48
C PRO A 346 40.14 -14.37 -51.74
N SER A 347 39.79 -13.99 -52.96
CA SER A 347 38.40 -13.80 -53.36
C SER A 347 37.65 -15.14 -53.15
N LEU A 348 36.65 -15.14 -52.31
CA LEU A 348 35.76 -16.29 -52.19
C LEU A 348 35.28 -16.68 -53.59
N PRO A 349 35.38 -17.97 -54.00
CA PRO A 349 34.76 -18.41 -55.23
C PRO A 349 33.27 -18.07 -55.10
N SER A 350 32.81 -17.18 -55.98
CA SER A 350 31.39 -16.85 -56.01
C SER A 350 30.62 -18.15 -56.14
N ALA A 351 29.89 -18.53 -55.10
CA ALA A 351 28.95 -19.64 -55.19
C ALA A 351 27.96 -19.28 -56.28
N ARG A 352 28.25 -19.71 -57.49
CA ARG A 352 27.27 -19.73 -58.55
C ARG A 352 26.13 -20.61 -58.03
N ALA A 353 25.08 -19.99 -57.60
CA ALA A 353 23.82 -20.68 -57.40
C ALA A 353 23.55 -21.48 -58.70
N PRO A 354 23.29 -22.76 -58.61
CA PRO A 354 22.90 -23.51 -59.81
C PRO A 354 21.63 -22.86 -60.33
N LEU A 355 21.74 -22.25 -61.52
CA LEU A 355 20.59 -21.83 -62.28
C LEU A 355 19.73 -23.09 -62.55
N LEU A 356 18.72 -23.30 -61.70
CA LEU A 356 17.61 -24.18 -62.04
C LEU A 356 17.01 -23.65 -63.32
N ARG A 357 17.40 -24.24 -64.48
CA ARG A 357 16.67 -24.08 -65.73
C ARG A 357 15.26 -24.60 -65.51
N LEU A 358 14.34 -23.70 -65.19
CA LEU A 358 12.93 -23.95 -65.42
C LEU A 358 12.76 -24.05 -66.94
N SER A 359 12.65 -25.26 -67.46
CA SER A 359 12.11 -25.52 -68.79
C SER A 359 10.68 -24.98 -68.84
N ALA A 360 10.49 -23.97 -69.67
CA ALA A 360 9.18 -23.44 -70.01
C ALA A 360 8.36 -24.56 -70.72
N LEU A 361 7.41 -25.09 -70.01
CA LEU A 361 6.26 -25.76 -70.61
C LEU A 361 5.08 -24.81 -70.52
N ALA A 362 4.79 -24.27 -71.70
CA ALA A 362 3.58 -23.48 -71.96
C ALA A 362 2.34 -24.30 -71.60
N PHE A 363 1.48 -23.75 -70.82
CA PHE A 363 0.07 -24.05 -70.88
C PHE A 363 -0.74 -22.76 -70.83
N ILE A 364 -1.48 -22.59 -71.86
CA ILE A 364 -2.42 -21.53 -72.28
C ILE A 364 -3.65 -21.52 -71.36
N PRO A 365 -4.35 -20.39 -71.25
CA PRO A 365 -5.31 -20.11 -70.15
C PRO A 365 -6.74 -20.56 -70.58
N THR A 366 -7.51 -21.01 -69.65
CA THR A 366 -8.97 -20.99 -69.73
C THR A 366 -9.52 -20.37 -68.44
N MET A 367 -9.96 -19.17 -68.61
CA MET A 367 -11.33 -18.67 -68.60
C MET A 367 -12.04 -18.76 -67.24
N LEU A 368 -12.16 -17.61 -66.62
CA LEU A 368 -13.39 -16.85 -66.43
C LEU A 368 -14.55 -17.53 -65.67
N LEU A 369 -15.06 -16.75 -64.77
CA LEU A 369 -16.39 -16.79 -64.15
C LEU A 369 -16.51 -17.60 -62.81
N LEU A 370 -16.58 -16.91 -61.72
CA LEU A 370 -17.88 -16.64 -61.09
C LEU A 370 -17.71 -15.59 -59.95
N LEU A 371 -18.30 -14.50 -60.26
CA LEU A 371 -18.68 -13.40 -59.38
C LEU A 371 -19.80 -13.86 -58.42
N ARG A 372 -19.75 -13.21 -57.26
CA ARG A 372 -20.92 -12.75 -56.49
C ARG A 372 -21.40 -13.57 -55.31
N HIS A 373 -21.57 -12.74 -54.31
CA HIS A 373 -22.48 -12.82 -53.15
C HIS A 373 -21.88 -13.52 -51.94
N ILE A 374 -21.88 -12.90 -50.77
CA ILE A 374 -22.86 -12.11 -49.99
C ILE A 374 -22.05 -11.51 -48.84
N VAL A 375 -21.89 -10.29 -48.65
CA VAL A 375 -22.60 -9.18 -47.97
C VAL A 375 -23.67 -9.62 -46.95
N LEU A 376 -23.46 -9.10 -45.76
CA LEU A 376 -24.40 -8.82 -44.69
C LEU A 376 -24.70 -9.88 -43.62
N ALA A 377 -24.51 -9.36 -42.45
CA ALA A 377 -25.29 -9.44 -41.21
C ALA A 377 -24.70 -10.39 -40.14
N ARG A 378 -24.39 -10.00 -39.02
CA ARG A 378 -24.84 -9.08 -37.98
C ARG A 378 -23.73 -8.90 -36.96
#